data_f38776dcd2f9319bd70fcf3945bf2f50
#
_entry.id   f38776dcd2f9319bd70fcf3945bf2f50
#
_cell.length_a   1.000
_cell.length_b   1.000
_cell.length_c   1.000
_cell.angle_alpha   90.00
_cell.angle_beta   90.00
_cell.angle_gamma   90.00
#
_symmetry.space_group_name_H-M   'P 1'
#
loop_
_entity.id
_entity.type
_entity.pdbx_description
1 polymer ?
#
loop_
_entity_poly.entity_id
_entity_poly.type
_entity_poly.pdbx_seq_one_letter_code
_entity_poly.pdbx_strand_id
1 'polypeptide(L)'
;MKVKKLIVFGMTMMAILVSCERHPSFSSSEEALQGCKQQLELLKQEQDASIEDLSSLTSTWLEVRDSAYSSFGRDSSLNLKSPMAVAYFMVSDSIRAEITRLAFVKPRSLREVMYFKLNTAMQRKVLEKNAIFKDAVRYYEKLDTYPLYPSLKTTLAAYGKLLSSATSFKQGDELMNFIALEDKCFRSLMKYLAQVDTETLQKLTMGTTRVFDGLYSSVGAQVDDVNDRTMLYLSMRFNRRIIQNALACQEDILSRRRLGTTQQANYRWMLIQPFMAIDDYSAAVLTEEQREQLLALSDDLPGLLERLDARKHVRDKENNLTEVLSEYFLKSYLSSIL
;
A
#
# COMPACT_ATOMS: atom_id res chain seq x y z
N MET A 1 10.84 -36.15 -14.68
CA MET A 1 12.11 -35.57 -14.17
C MET A 1 11.94 -34.17 -13.53
N LYS A 2 10.84 -33.44 -13.74
CA LYS A 2 10.58 -32.07 -13.17
C LYS A 2 10.18 -32.06 -11.68
N VAL A 3 9.52 -33.13 -11.20
CA VAL A 3 9.01 -33.17 -9.79
C VAL A 3 10.11 -33.32 -8.74
N LYS A 4 11.23 -34.02 -9.08
CA LYS A 4 12.34 -34.19 -8.13
C LYS A 4 13.14 -32.88 -7.87
N LYS A 5 13.21 -31.99 -8.86
CA LYS A 5 13.90 -30.67 -8.66
C LYS A 5 13.10 -29.72 -7.79
N LEU A 6 11.77 -29.76 -7.88
CA LEU A 6 10.88 -28.97 -7.04
C LEU A 6 10.95 -29.36 -5.56
N ILE A 7 11.08 -30.68 -5.29
CA ILE A 7 11.18 -31.18 -3.91
C ILE A 7 12.53 -30.81 -3.27
N VAL A 8 13.62 -30.81 -4.02
CA VAL A 8 14.95 -30.39 -3.51
C VAL A 8 14.97 -28.88 -3.26
N PHE A 9 14.34 -28.07 -4.12
CA PHE A 9 14.23 -26.62 -3.95
C PHE A 9 13.34 -26.26 -2.76
N GLY A 10 12.18 -26.92 -2.61
CA GLY A 10 11.32 -26.79 -1.44
C GLY A 10 12.02 -27.20 -0.14
N MET A 11 12.89 -28.22 -0.16
CA MET A 11 13.64 -28.64 1.02
C MET A 11 14.78 -27.68 1.38
N THR A 12 15.44 -27.06 0.41
CA THR A 12 16.51 -26.07 0.67
C THR A 12 15.92 -24.74 1.13
N MET A 13 14.79 -24.31 0.57
CA MET A 13 14.01 -23.17 1.07
C MET A 13 13.36 -23.46 2.43
N MET A 14 12.82 -24.71 2.65
CA MET A 14 12.35 -25.12 3.98
C MET A 14 13.50 -25.20 4.99
N ALA A 15 14.70 -25.57 4.62
CA ALA A 15 15.83 -25.55 5.56
C ALA A 15 16.22 -24.13 6.00
N ILE A 16 16.02 -23.12 5.14
CA ILE A 16 16.17 -21.71 5.50
C ILE A 16 14.94 -21.19 6.27
N LEU A 17 13.72 -21.66 5.93
CA LEU A 17 12.47 -21.26 6.57
C LEU A 17 12.16 -22.03 7.87
N VAL A 18 12.65 -23.26 8.04
CA VAL A 18 12.47 -24.07 9.26
C VAL A 18 13.52 -23.75 10.34
N SER A 19 14.62 -23.08 9.94
CA SER A 19 15.62 -22.58 10.88
C SER A 19 15.22 -21.23 11.45
N CYS A 20 14.19 -21.20 12.24
CA CYS A 20 13.81 -20.07 13.08
C CYS A 20 13.05 -18.89 12.43
N GLU A 21 12.05 -18.44 13.10
CA GLU A 21 11.46 -17.10 13.16
C GLU A 21 12.50 -15.96 13.41
N ARG A 22 13.74 -16.11 12.99
CA ARG A 22 14.80 -15.11 13.13
C ARG A 22 15.04 -14.48 11.76
N HIS A 23 14.79 -13.17 11.69
CA HIS A 23 15.28 -12.36 10.57
C HIS A 23 16.76 -12.68 10.33
N PRO A 24 17.21 -12.75 9.06
CA PRO A 24 18.61 -12.96 8.79
C PRO A 24 19.41 -11.87 9.51
N SER A 25 20.33 -12.27 10.36
CA SER A 25 21.21 -11.34 11.09
C SER A 25 22.64 -11.64 10.73
N PHE A 26 23.33 -10.65 10.19
CA PHE A 26 24.73 -10.78 9.83
C PHE A 26 25.63 -10.24 10.96
N SER A 27 26.65 -11.00 11.28
CA SER A 27 27.62 -10.63 12.32
C SER A 27 28.67 -9.65 11.80
N SER A 28 28.91 -9.65 10.48
CA SER A 28 29.88 -8.79 9.82
C SER A 28 29.40 -8.32 8.44
N SER A 29 30.06 -7.30 7.90
CA SER A 29 29.80 -6.78 6.57
C SER A 29 30.18 -7.78 5.46
N GLU A 30 31.20 -8.60 5.69
CA GLU A 30 31.57 -9.69 4.78
C GLU A 30 30.49 -10.75 4.70
N GLU A 31 29.94 -11.18 5.84
CA GLU A 31 28.83 -12.12 5.90
C GLU A 31 27.59 -11.57 5.21
N ALA A 32 27.28 -10.29 5.44
CA ALA A 32 26.18 -9.60 4.78
C ALA A 32 26.33 -9.59 3.24
N LEU A 33 27.53 -9.25 2.75
CA LEU A 33 27.81 -9.27 1.31
C LEU A 33 27.70 -10.69 0.73
N GLN A 34 28.18 -11.69 1.45
CA GLN A 34 28.08 -13.08 1.03
C GLN A 34 26.61 -13.55 0.97
N GLY A 35 25.79 -13.17 1.95
CA GLY A 35 24.34 -13.44 1.95
C GLY A 35 23.65 -12.81 0.73
N CYS A 36 23.98 -11.57 0.39
CA CYS A 36 23.45 -10.92 -0.82
C CYS A 36 23.88 -11.64 -2.11
N LYS A 37 25.13 -12.09 -2.21
CA LYS A 37 25.61 -12.87 -3.36
C LYS A 37 24.88 -14.21 -3.51
N GLN A 38 24.62 -14.91 -2.41
CA GLN A 38 23.86 -16.16 -2.42
C GLN A 38 22.41 -15.92 -2.91
N GLN A 39 21.78 -14.84 -2.45
CA GLN A 39 20.45 -14.45 -2.92
C GLN A 39 20.44 -14.15 -4.41
N LEU A 40 21.45 -13.47 -4.94
CA LEU A 40 21.57 -13.22 -6.38
C LEU A 40 21.68 -14.51 -7.20
N GLU A 41 22.48 -15.47 -6.75
CA GLU A 41 22.63 -16.74 -7.47
C GLU A 41 21.32 -17.56 -7.47
N LEU A 42 20.53 -17.51 -6.41
CA LEU A 42 19.21 -18.12 -6.37
C LEU A 42 18.27 -17.47 -7.40
N LEU A 43 18.22 -16.14 -7.44
CA LEU A 43 17.38 -15.41 -8.39
C LEU A 43 17.75 -15.66 -9.85
N LYS A 44 19.05 -15.78 -10.16
CA LYS A 44 19.52 -16.08 -11.53
C LYS A 44 19.12 -17.47 -12.02
N GLN A 45 18.89 -18.43 -11.11
CA GLN A 45 18.47 -19.78 -11.47
C GLN A 45 16.98 -19.84 -11.83
N GLU A 46 16.19 -18.85 -11.40
CA GLU A 46 14.76 -18.77 -11.68
C GLU A 46 14.51 -18.28 -13.11
N GLN A 47 13.75 -19.06 -13.88
CA GLN A 47 13.37 -18.71 -15.25
C GLN A 47 11.96 -18.10 -15.33
N ASP A 48 11.04 -18.60 -14.52
CA ASP A 48 9.64 -18.15 -14.43
C ASP A 48 9.17 -18.35 -12.99
N ALA A 49 8.69 -17.29 -12.37
CA ALA A 49 8.17 -17.31 -11.02
C ALA A 49 6.64 -17.10 -11.03
N SER A 50 5.90 -17.89 -10.24
CA SER A 50 4.51 -17.57 -9.93
C SER A 50 4.45 -16.23 -9.17
N ILE A 51 3.27 -15.68 -8.98
CA ILE A 51 3.16 -14.41 -8.22
C ILE A 51 3.49 -14.64 -6.74
N GLU A 52 3.20 -15.82 -6.21
CA GLU A 52 3.52 -16.26 -4.86
C GLU A 52 5.04 -16.40 -4.68
N ASP A 53 5.72 -17.04 -5.64
CA ASP A 53 7.18 -17.19 -5.61
C ASP A 53 7.88 -15.85 -5.72
N LEU A 54 7.41 -14.97 -6.63
CA LEU A 54 7.94 -13.62 -6.78
C LEU A 54 7.77 -12.81 -5.49
N SER A 55 6.63 -12.93 -4.81
CA SER A 55 6.39 -12.27 -3.53
C SER A 55 7.33 -12.77 -2.45
N SER A 56 7.53 -14.08 -2.38
CA SER A 56 8.45 -14.70 -1.42
C SER A 56 9.90 -14.29 -1.67
N LEU A 57 10.36 -14.36 -2.91
CA LEU A 57 11.71 -13.95 -3.31
C LEU A 57 11.97 -12.48 -3.01
N THR A 58 10.99 -11.63 -3.29
CA THR A 58 11.09 -10.19 -3.02
C THR A 58 11.14 -9.91 -1.52
N SER A 59 10.27 -10.54 -0.72
CA SER A 59 10.26 -10.36 0.73
C SER A 59 11.57 -10.84 1.37
N THR A 60 12.06 -12.00 0.95
CA THR A 60 13.36 -12.52 1.40
C THR A 60 14.50 -11.55 1.08
N TRP A 61 14.49 -10.97 -0.13
CA TRP A 61 15.49 -9.96 -0.48
C TRP A 61 15.39 -8.71 0.41
N LEU A 62 14.18 -8.20 0.66
CA LEU A 62 14.00 -7.02 1.49
C LEU A 62 14.52 -7.26 2.91
N GLU A 63 14.28 -8.44 3.49
CA GLU A 63 14.83 -8.81 4.80
C GLU A 63 16.36 -8.90 4.80
N VAL A 64 16.93 -9.55 3.78
CA VAL A 64 18.40 -9.63 3.60
C VAL A 64 19.00 -8.25 3.45
N ARG A 65 18.38 -7.38 2.65
CA ARG A 65 18.80 -6.00 2.43
C ARG A 65 18.82 -5.20 3.73
N ASP A 66 17.71 -5.23 4.47
CA ASP A 66 17.55 -4.47 5.71
C ASP A 66 18.54 -4.95 6.78
N SER A 67 18.80 -6.24 6.85
CA SER A 67 19.81 -6.82 7.72
C SER A 67 21.25 -6.44 7.29
N ALA A 68 21.52 -6.43 5.99
CA ALA A 68 22.81 -6.00 5.45
C ALA A 68 23.07 -4.52 5.74
N TYR A 69 22.08 -3.65 5.53
CA TYR A 69 22.20 -2.24 5.91
C TYR A 69 22.48 -2.05 7.39
N SER A 70 21.82 -2.82 8.25
CA SER A 70 22.07 -2.78 9.69
C SER A 70 23.48 -3.23 10.06
N SER A 71 24.03 -4.20 9.34
CA SER A 71 25.40 -4.66 9.52
C SER A 71 26.43 -3.61 9.06
N PHE A 72 26.24 -3.04 7.87
CA PHE A 72 27.11 -1.98 7.34
C PHE A 72 27.06 -0.72 8.20
N GLY A 73 25.90 -0.33 8.75
CA GLY A 73 25.77 0.83 9.62
C GLY A 73 26.50 0.68 10.97
N ARG A 74 26.74 -0.55 11.43
CA ARG A 74 27.53 -0.83 12.65
C ARG A 74 29.04 -0.79 12.42
N ASP A 75 29.48 -0.93 11.19
CA ASP A 75 30.89 -0.90 10.83
C ASP A 75 31.33 0.54 10.53
N SER A 76 31.80 1.23 11.56
CA SER A 76 32.25 2.62 11.46
C SER A 76 33.48 2.83 10.54
N SER A 77 34.15 1.75 10.14
CA SER A 77 35.24 1.79 9.18
C SER A 77 34.81 1.88 7.74
N LEU A 78 33.52 1.51 7.45
CA LEU A 78 32.96 1.53 6.12
C LEU A 78 32.45 2.92 5.74
N ASN A 79 32.94 3.40 4.63
CA ASN A 79 32.38 4.56 3.94
C ASN A 79 31.85 4.14 2.58
N LEU A 80 31.00 4.98 1.96
CA LEU A 80 30.36 4.69 0.67
C LEU A 80 31.33 4.41 -0.49
N LYS A 81 32.62 4.77 -0.31
CA LYS A 81 33.68 4.55 -1.31
C LYS A 81 34.53 3.30 -1.00
N SER A 82 34.25 2.62 0.09
CA SER A 82 34.97 1.38 0.40
C SER A 82 34.71 0.31 -0.65
N PRO A 83 35.70 -0.55 -1.00
CA PRO A 83 35.49 -1.63 -1.96
C PRO A 83 34.35 -2.55 -1.59
N MET A 84 34.10 -2.77 -0.31
CA MET A 84 33.00 -3.61 0.18
C MET A 84 31.64 -2.95 -0.03
N ALA A 85 31.49 -1.66 0.27
CA ALA A 85 30.24 -0.94 0.01
C ALA A 85 29.93 -0.91 -1.49
N VAL A 86 30.93 -0.66 -2.34
CA VAL A 86 30.79 -0.71 -3.79
C VAL A 86 30.33 -2.10 -4.25
N ALA A 87 30.97 -3.18 -3.76
CA ALA A 87 30.57 -4.54 -4.09
C ALA A 87 29.14 -4.85 -3.64
N TYR A 88 28.72 -4.39 -2.47
CA TYR A 88 27.36 -4.52 -1.99
C TYR A 88 26.34 -3.82 -2.93
N PHE A 89 26.61 -2.57 -3.30
CA PHE A 89 25.70 -1.84 -4.20
C PHE A 89 25.59 -2.51 -5.57
N MET A 90 26.68 -3.02 -6.13
CA MET A 90 26.65 -3.77 -7.40
C MET A 90 25.81 -5.04 -7.31
N VAL A 91 25.93 -5.79 -6.21
CA VAL A 91 25.13 -7.01 -5.98
C VAL A 91 23.66 -6.63 -5.77
N SER A 92 23.39 -5.61 -4.98
CA SER A 92 22.04 -5.11 -4.74
C SER A 92 21.34 -4.68 -6.03
N ASP A 93 22.01 -3.92 -6.90
CA ASP A 93 21.46 -3.52 -8.20
C ASP A 93 21.22 -4.72 -9.11
N SER A 94 22.11 -5.73 -9.08
CA SER A 94 21.90 -6.97 -9.82
C SER A 94 20.68 -7.75 -9.32
N ILE A 95 20.46 -7.82 -8.01
CA ILE A 95 19.26 -8.45 -7.43
C ILE A 95 17.99 -7.71 -7.85
N ARG A 96 17.99 -6.37 -7.78
CA ARG A 96 16.86 -5.55 -8.24
C ARG A 96 16.54 -5.82 -9.71
N ALA A 97 17.57 -5.92 -10.56
CA ALA A 97 17.40 -6.26 -11.97
C ALA A 97 16.79 -7.65 -12.16
N GLU A 98 17.23 -8.66 -11.40
CA GLU A 98 16.69 -10.02 -11.49
C GLU A 98 15.24 -10.12 -11.00
N ILE A 99 14.89 -9.48 -9.89
CA ILE A 99 13.50 -9.41 -9.40
C ILE A 99 12.62 -8.72 -10.45
N THR A 100 13.09 -7.61 -11.01
CA THR A 100 12.37 -6.88 -12.09
C THR A 100 12.22 -7.77 -13.32
N ARG A 101 13.26 -8.48 -13.75
CA ARG A 101 13.19 -9.44 -14.86
C ARG A 101 12.10 -10.48 -14.60
N LEU A 102 12.10 -11.14 -13.43
CA LEU A 102 11.12 -12.16 -13.07
C LEU A 102 9.69 -11.61 -13.01
N ALA A 103 9.51 -10.36 -12.56
CA ALA A 103 8.21 -9.72 -12.50
C ALA A 103 7.59 -9.53 -13.91
N PHE A 104 8.42 -9.27 -14.93
CA PHE A 104 7.98 -8.96 -16.29
C PHE A 104 8.26 -10.07 -17.32
N VAL A 105 8.66 -11.27 -16.91
CA VAL A 105 8.81 -12.44 -17.81
C VAL A 105 7.50 -12.74 -18.55
N LYS A 106 6.37 -12.53 -17.89
CA LYS A 106 5.02 -12.68 -18.46
C LYS A 106 4.10 -11.57 -18.02
N PRO A 107 3.08 -11.23 -18.82
CA PRO A 107 2.03 -10.29 -18.39
C PRO A 107 1.35 -10.79 -17.11
N ARG A 108 1.03 -9.86 -16.21
CA ARG A 108 0.33 -10.12 -14.95
C ARG A 108 -1.04 -9.44 -14.97
N SER A 109 -2.04 -10.09 -14.45
CA SER A 109 -3.34 -9.48 -14.20
C SER A 109 -3.25 -8.45 -13.06
N LEU A 110 -4.19 -7.52 -13.02
CA LEU A 110 -4.27 -6.55 -11.93
C LEU A 110 -4.46 -7.23 -10.57
N ARG A 111 -5.21 -8.34 -10.54
CA ARG A 111 -5.38 -9.16 -9.33
C ARG A 111 -4.04 -9.74 -8.85
N GLU A 112 -3.23 -10.29 -9.74
CA GLU A 112 -1.90 -10.80 -9.39
C GLU A 112 -1.00 -9.69 -8.85
N VAL A 113 -1.03 -8.50 -9.46
CA VAL A 113 -0.27 -7.33 -8.98
C VAL A 113 -0.72 -6.92 -7.57
N MET A 114 -2.03 -6.86 -7.31
CA MET A 114 -2.54 -6.56 -5.97
C MET A 114 -2.17 -7.64 -4.97
N TYR A 115 -2.33 -8.91 -5.34
CA TYR A 115 -1.92 -10.02 -4.49
C TYR A 115 -0.43 -9.95 -4.15
N PHE A 116 0.43 -9.65 -5.12
CA PHE A 116 1.85 -9.44 -4.90
C PHE A 116 2.13 -8.33 -3.88
N LYS A 117 1.51 -7.14 -4.03
CA LYS A 117 1.66 -6.03 -3.08
C LYS A 117 1.23 -6.44 -1.67
N LEU A 118 0.05 -7.02 -1.55
CA LEU A 118 -0.51 -7.40 -0.26
C LEU A 118 0.33 -8.51 0.41
N ASN A 119 0.74 -9.51 -0.35
CA ASN A 119 1.49 -10.65 0.17
C ASN A 119 2.92 -10.27 0.56
N THR A 120 3.60 -9.46 -0.23
CA THR A 120 4.93 -8.94 0.11
C THR A 120 4.91 -8.17 1.43
N ALA A 121 3.94 -7.28 1.62
CA ALA A 121 3.79 -6.53 2.84
C ALA A 121 3.48 -7.41 4.06
N MET A 122 2.65 -8.45 3.89
CA MET A 122 2.35 -9.41 4.96
C MET A 122 3.56 -10.23 5.37
N GLN A 123 4.35 -10.69 4.43
CA GLN A 123 5.52 -11.52 4.71
C GLN A 123 6.60 -10.75 5.48
N ARG A 124 6.70 -9.46 5.31
CA ARG A 124 7.59 -8.59 6.08
C ARG A 124 7.25 -8.51 7.58
N LYS A 125 6.05 -8.83 8.00
CA LYS A 125 5.55 -9.06 9.37
C LYS A 125 6.04 -8.12 10.49
N VAL A 126 6.49 -6.93 10.16
CA VAL A 126 7.17 -6.04 11.11
C VAL A 126 6.21 -5.48 12.16
N LEU A 127 4.91 -5.35 11.84
CA LEU A 127 3.96 -4.58 12.64
C LEU A 127 3.11 -5.41 13.61
N GLU A 128 2.82 -6.67 13.30
CA GLU A 128 1.87 -7.49 14.10
C GLU A 128 2.29 -7.73 15.56
N LYS A 129 3.58 -7.73 15.85
CA LYS A 129 4.12 -7.96 17.21
C LYS A 129 4.38 -6.66 17.97
N ASN A 130 4.23 -5.50 17.34
CA ASN A 130 4.55 -4.21 17.94
C ASN A 130 3.43 -3.74 18.88
N ALA A 131 3.78 -3.34 20.11
CA ALA A 131 2.81 -2.79 21.06
C ALA A 131 2.13 -1.52 20.53
N ILE A 132 2.84 -0.70 19.79
CA ILE A 132 2.35 0.52 19.14
C ILE A 132 1.28 0.17 18.10
N PHE A 133 1.49 -0.87 17.28
CA PHE A 133 0.49 -1.33 16.32
C PHE A 133 -0.80 -1.78 17.01
N LYS A 134 -0.70 -2.58 18.07
CA LYS A 134 -1.87 -3.03 18.85
C LYS A 134 -2.64 -1.86 19.46
N ASP A 135 -1.95 -0.83 19.88
CA ASP A 135 -2.54 0.37 20.44
C ASP A 135 -3.24 1.21 19.37
N ALA A 136 -2.62 1.34 18.20
CA ALA A 136 -3.22 2.00 17.03
C ALA A 136 -4.48 1.26 16.55
N VAL A 137 -4.47 -0.08 16.50
CA VAL A 137 -5.63 -0.91 16.16
C VAL A 137 -6.77 -0.69 17.14
N ARG A 138 -6.50 -0.73 18.46
CA ARG A 138 -7.52 -0.44 19.48
C ARG A 138 -8.16 0.93 19.32
N TYR A 139 -7.34 1.92 18.99
CA TYR A 139 -7.84 3.27 18.79
C TYR A 139 -8.71 3.35 17.54
N TYR A 140 -8.30 2.69 16.49
CA TYR A 140 -9.02 2.60 15.23
C TYR A 140 -10.38 1.88 15.39
N GLU A 141 -10.41 0.76 16.11
CA GLU A 141 -11.64 0.02 16.39
C GLU A 141 -12.67 0.85 17.17
N LYS A 142 -12.22 1.72 18.07
CA LYS A 142 -13.11 2.64 18.80
C LYS A 142 -13.87 3.59 17.88
N LEU A 143 -13.34 3.91 16.69
CA LEU A 143 -14.03 4.79 15.75
C LEU A 143 -15.36 4.21 15.27
N ASP A 144 -15.48 2.89 15.18
CA ASP A 144 -16.70 2.25 14.75
C ASP A 144 -17.84 2.37 15.76
N THR A 145 -17.50 2.66 17.01
CA THR A 145 -18.48 2.87 18.08
C THR A 145 -19.07 4.28 18.10
N TYR A 146 -18.48 5.25 17.40
CA TYR A 146 -19.01 6.62 17.37
C TYR A 146 -20.31 6.68 16.58
N PRO A 147 -21.40 7.24 17.15
CA PRO A 147 -22.66 7.40 16.46
C PRO A 147 -22.49 8.32 15.25
N LEU A 148 -23.07 7.94 14.13
CA LEU A 148 -23.04 8.74 12.91
C LEU A 148 -24.04 9.89 12.98
N TYR A 149 -23.80 10.94 12.21
CA TYR A 149 -24.74 12.04 12.11
C TYR A 149 -26.04 11.61 11.40
N PRO A 150 -27.22 12.05 11.90
CA PRO A 150 -28.52 11.53 11.45
C PRO A 150 -28.96 12.07 10.10
N SER A 151 -28.39 13.17 9.62
CA SER A 151 -28.78 13.79 8.35
C SER A 151 -27.58 14.39 7.61
N LEU A 152 -27.73 14.53 6.28
CA LEU A 152 -26.74 15.19 5.44
C LEU A 152 -26.44 16.61 5.90
N LYS A 153 -27.49 17.40 6.20
CA LYS A 153 -27.36 18.77 6.68
C LYS A 153 -26.52 18.86 7.97
N THR A 154 -26.79 17.97 8.92
CA THR A 154 -26.04 17.91 10.18
C THR A 154 -24.59 17.50 9.94
N THR A 155 -24.38 16.52 9.04
CA THR A 155 -23.03 16.06 8.66
C THR A 155 -22.21 17.18 8.03
N LEU A 156 -22.78 17.90 7.04
CA LEU A 156 -22.10 19.00 6.35
C LEU A 156 -21.76 20.16 7.31
N ALA A 157 -22.68 20.53 8.20
CA ALA A 157 -22.46 21.56 9.19
C ALA A 157 -21.35 21.17 10.18
N ALA A 158 -21.37 19.94 10.67
CA ALA A 158 -20.34 19.42 11.57
C ALA A 158 -18.96 19.36 10.87
N TYR A 159 -18.93 18.94 9.62
CA TYR A 159 -17.69 18.84 8.84
C TYR A 159 -17.10 20.23 8.55
N GLY A 160 -17.93 21.18 8.12
CA GLY A 160 -17.49 22.56 7.90
C GLY A 160 -16.93 23.20 9.18
N LYS A 161 -17.60 23.01 10.32
CA LYS A 161 -17.13 23.48 11.63
C LYS A 161 -15.79 22.83 12.01
N LEU A 162 -15.66 21.53 11.80
CA LEU A 162 -14.42 20.80 12.09
C LEU A 162 -13.24 21.32 11.26
N LEU A 163 -13.44 21.46 9.93
CA LEU A 163 -12.38 21.95 9.03
C LEU A 163 -11.96 23.39 9.37
N SER A 164 -12.90 24.24 9.77
CA SER A 164 -12.58 25.62 10.18
C SER A 164 -11.88 25.71 11.54
N SER A 165 -12.01 24.68 12.39
CA SER A 165 -11.31 24.62 13.69
C SER A 165 -9.90 24.05 13.59
N ALA A 166 -9.51 23.50 12.45
CA ALA A 166 -8.19 22.89 12.23
C ALA A 166 -7.12 23.97 12.00
N THR A 167 -6.63 24.58 13.09
CA THR A 167 -5.65 25.66 13.00
C THR A 167 -4.23 25.21 13.36
N SER A 168 -4.05 24.62 14.51
CA SER A 168 -2.76 24.08 14.97
C SER A 168 -3.00 23.10 16.11
N PHE A 169 -2.25 22.02 16.14
CA PHE A 169 -2.27 21.05 17.23
C PHE A 169 -0.95 21.11 17.98
N LYS A 170 -1.03 21.30 19.29
CA LYS A 170 0.14 21.38 20.17
C LYS A 170 0.48 20.02 20.78
N GLN A 171 -0.46 19.08 20.77
CA GLN A 171 -0.32 17.76 21.39
C GLN A 171 -0.84 16.66 20.45
N GLY A 172 -0.22 15.49 20.49
CA GLY A 172 -0.62 14.35 19.68
C GLY A 172 -2.07 13.90 19.91
N ASP A 173 -2.58 14.02 21.13
CA ASP A 173 -3.97 13.65 21.47
C ASP A 173 -5.00 14.59 20.83
N GLU A 174 -4.69 15.88 20.68
CA GLU A 174 -5.57 16.83 19.97
C GLU A 174 -5.70 16.46 18.50
N LEU A 175 -4.58 16.10 17.87
CA LEU A 175 -4.54 15.63 16.49
C LEU A 175 -5.35 14.34 16.34
N MET A 176 -5.16 13.37 17.24
CA MET A 176 -5.89 12.10 17.18
C MET A 176 -7.40 12.30 17.36
N ASN A 177 -7.83 13.18 18.25
CA ASN A 177 -9.24 13.52 18.44
C ASN A 177 -9.81 14.19 17.17
N PHE A 178 -9.07 15.11 16.56
CA PHE A 178 -9.47 15.74 15.31
C PHE A 178 -9.68 14.70 14.20
N ILE A 179 -8.72 13.79 14.02
CA ILE A 179 -8.78 12.73 13.04
C ILE A 179 -10.00 11.81 13.28
N ALA A 180 -10.28 11.47 14.54
CA ALA A 180 -11.45 10.68 14.90
C ALA A 180 -12.78 11.37 14.54
N LEU A 181 -12.90 12.66 14.81
CA LEU A 181 -14.08 13.45 14.47
C LEU A 181 -14.24 13.62 12.97
N GLU A 182 -13.13 13.81 12.25
CA GLU A 182 -13.14 13.92 10.80
C GLU A 182 -13.56 12.60 10.14
N ASP A 183 -13.05 11.46 10.61
CA ASP A 183 -13.45 10.15 10.12
C ASP A 183 -14.95 9.87 10.36
N LYS A 184 -15.48 10.27 11.52
CA LYS A 184 -16.92 10.23 11.81
C LYS A 184 -17.74 11.07 10.82
N CYS A 185 -17.32 12.31 10.55
CA CYS A 185 -17.97 13.18 9.58
C CYS A 185 -17.95 12.55 8.19
N PHE A 186 -16.79 12.05 7.79
CA PHE A 186 -16.61 11.41 6.49
C PHE A 186 -17.49 10.16 6.33
N ARG A 187 -17.50 9.25 7.30
CA ARG A 187 -18.36 8.06 7.26
C ARG A 187 -19.86 8.41 7.22
N SER A 188 -20.25 9.47 7.92
CA SER A 188 -21.63 9.98 7.85
C SER A 188 -21.94 10.55 6.48
N LEU A 189 -20.99 11.26 5.84
CA LEU A 189 -21.13 11.79 4.50
C LEU A 189 -21.32 10.67 3.45
N MET A 190 -20.54 9.61 3.57
CA MET A 190 -20.60 8.46 2.65
C MET A 190 -22.00 7.80 2.62
N LYS A 191 -22.75 7.80 3.72
CA LYS A 191 -24.13 7.32 3.74
C LYS A 191 -25.09 8.13 2.83
N TYR A 192 -24.71 9.38 2.58
CA TYR A 192 -25.51 10.31 1.77
C TYR A 192 -24.88 10.60 0.41
N LEU A 193 -23.91 9.76 -0.01
CA LEU A 193 -23.11 9.99 -1.23
C LEU A 193 -24.00 10.24 -2.47
N ALA A 194 -25.13 9.53 -2.58
CA ALA A 194 -26.09 9.70 -3.67
C ALA A 194 -26.85 11.05 -3.62
N GLN A 195 -26.85 11.74 -2.49
CA GLN A 195 -27.56 13.00 -2.26
C GLN A 195 -26.62 14.21 -2.27
N VAL A 196 -25.30 13.98 -2.16
CA VAL A 196 -24.30 15.04 -2.20
C VAL A 196 -23.95 15.35 -3.64
N ASP A 197 -24.02 16.64 -4.00
CA ASP A 197 -23.52 17.06 -5.29
C ASP A 197 -21.99 16.90 -5.40
N THR A 198 -21.53 16.66 -6.62
CA THR A 198 -20.14 16.35 -6.90
C THR A 198 -19.19 17.49 -6.51
N GLU A 199 -19.62 18.73 -6.66
CA GLU A 199 -18.82 19.92 -6.32
C GLU A 199 -18.60 20.01 -4.81
N THR A 200 -19.65 19.81 -4.02
CA THR A 200 -19.58 19.77 -2.55
C THR A 200 -18.67 18.61 -2.09
N LEU A 201 -18.83 17.42 -2.65
CA LEU A 201 -17.99 16.27 -2.32
C LEU A 201 -16.51 16.54 -2.62
N GLN A 202 -16.22 17.11 -3.78
CA GLN A 202 -14.85 17.49 -4.16
C GLN A 202 -14.26 18.53 -3.22
N LYS A 203 -15.00 19.60 -2.92
CA LYS A 203 -14.56 20.65 -1.99
C LYS A 203 -14.23 20.08 -0.61
N LEU A 204 -15.07 19.21 -0.09
CA LEU A 204 -14.83 18.56 1.20
C LEU A 204 -13.62 17.63 1.16
N THR A 205 -13.50 16.80 0.14
CA THR A 205 -12.37 15.87 -0.02
C THR A 205 -11.06 16.64 -0.19
N MET A 206 -11.02 17.65 -1.05
CA MET A 206 -9.83 18.48 -1.25
C MET A 206 -9.51 19.34 -0.03
N GLY A 207 -10.53 19.88 0.63
CA GLY A 207 -10.37 20.63 1.87
C GLY A 207 -9.75 19.78 2.96
N THR A 208 -10.22 18.57 3.11
CA THR A 208 -9.67 17.59 4.05
C THR A 208 -8.22 17.24 3.72
N THR A 209 -7.93 16.95 2.46
CA THR A 209 -6.55 16.64 2.01
C THR A 209 -5.60 17.79 2.35
N ARG A 210 -5.98 19.02 2.04
CA ARG A 210 -5.16 20.22 2.38
C ARG A 210 -4.94 20.40 3.87
N VAL A 211 -5.98 20.16 4.69
CA VAL A 211 -5.84 20.22 6.15
C VAL A 211 -4.87 19.14 6.61
N PHE A 212 -4.96 17.93 6.08
CA PHE A 212 -4.04 16.84 6.43
C PHE A 212 -2.62 17.09 5.95
N ASP A 213 -2.43 17.58 4.73
CA ASP A 213 -1.09 17.94 4.22
C ASP A 213 -0.47 19.05 5.07
N GLY A 214 -1.26 20.06 5.44
CA GLY A 214 -0.83 21.13 6.35
C GLY A 214 -0.49 20.61 7.75
N LEU A 215 -1.28 19.67 8.27
CA LEU A 215 -1.03 19.03 9.57
C LEU A 215 0.21 18.13 9.50
N TYR A 216 0.36 17.35 8.45
CA TYR A 216 1.55 16.53 8.23
C TYR A 216 2.82 17.36 8.23
N SER A 217 2.80 18.50 7.52
CA SER A 217 3.94 19.40 7.44
C SER A 217 4.22 20.09 8.77
N SER A 218 3.19 20.47 9.52
CA SER A 218 3.34 21.15 10.82
C SER A 218 3.71 20.19 11.94
N VAL A 219 3.17 18.98 11.93
CA VAL A 219 3.43 17.93 12.92
C VAL A 219 4.83 17.37 12.76
N GLY A 220 5.31 17.15 11.54
CA GLY A 220 6.69 16.74 11.26
C GLY A 220 7.74 17.77 11.68
N ALA A 221 7.34 19.07 11.84
CA ALA A 221 8.25 20.13 12.23
C ALA A 221 8.21 20.48 13.74
N GLN A 222 7.18 20.09 14.50
CA GLN A 222 6.94 20.62 15.84
C GLN A 222 6.64 19.56 16.93
N VAL A 223 6.36 18.32 16.57
CA VAL A 223 5.99 17.30 17.55
C VAL A 223 7.02 16.18 17.51
N ASP A 224 7.93 16.21 18.48
CA ASP A 224 8.94 15.16 18.72
C ASP A 224 8.31 13.77 18.97
N ASP A 225 6.99 13.70 19.12
CA ASP A 225 6.18 12.51 19.42
C ASP A 225 5.12 12.17 18.36
N VAL A 226 5.34 12.50 17.09
CA VAL A 226 4.60 11.81 16.01
C VAL A 226 5.15 10.41 15.93
N ASN A 227 4.75 9.64 16.93
CA ASN A 227 5.17 8.29 17.06
C ASN A 227 4.54 7.43 15.97
N ASP A 228 5.12 6.30 15.73
CA ASP A 228 4.65 5.26 14.80
C ASP A 228 3.15 4.96 14.95
N ARG A 229 2.57 5.12 16.14
CA ARG A 229 1.13 4.98 16.40
C ARG A 229 0.27 5.93 15.58
N THR A 230 0.65 7.21 15.51
CA THR A 230 -0.10 8.21 14.72
C THR A 230 -0.01 7.89 13.22
N MET A 231 1.17 7.51 12.76
CA MET A 231 1.37 7.11 11.36
C MET A 231 0.58 5.85 10.99
N LEU A 232 0.59 4.85 11.84
CA LEU A 232 -0.20 3.63 11.68
C LEU A 232 -1.70 3.95 11.61
N TYR A 233 -2.16 4.75 12.53
CA TYR A 233 -3.56 5.18 12.57
C TYR A 233 -3.97 5.96 11.31
N LEU A 234 -3.14 6.90 10.86
CA LEU A 234 -3.37 7.64 9.61
C LEU A 234 -3.43 6.71 8.40
N SER A 235 -2.53 5.74 8.32
CA SER A 235 -2.52 4.74 7.25
C SER A 235 -3.79 3.88 7.26
N MET A 236 -4.20 3.38 8.43
CA MET A 236 -5.44 2.60 8.56
C MET A 236 -6.67 3.41 8.14
N ARG A 237 -6.75 4.68 8.56
CA ARG A 237 -7.83 5.58 8.19
C ARG A 237 -7.82 5.90 6.69
N PHE A 238 -6.65 6.16 6.14
CA PHE A 238 -6.48 6.42 4.71
C PHE A 238 -6.92 5.23 3.86
N ASN A 239 -6.46 4.03 4.20
CA ASN A 239 -6.87 2.79 3.54
C ASN A 239 -8.40 2.62 3.55
N ARG A 240 -9.03 2.77 4.73
CA ARG A 240 -10.48 2.69 4.84
C ARG A 240 -11.15 3.66 3.88
N ARG A 241 -10.72 4.90 3.83
CA ARG A 241 -11.31 5.94 2.99
C ARG A 241 -11.22 5.61 1.51
N ILE A 242 -10.02 5.30 1.00
CA ILE A 242 -9.85 5.05 -0.43
C ILE A 242 -10.59 3.80 -0.90
N ILE A 243 -10.65 2.75 -0.07
CA ILE A 243 -11.39 1.52 -0.36
C ILE A 243 -12.89 1.81 -0.37
N GLN A 244 -13.43 2.47 0.66
CA GLN A 244 -14.85 2.80 0.74
C GLN A 244 -15.29 3.72 -0.41
N ASN A 245 -14.46 4.68 -0.81
CA ASN A 245 -14.72 5.53 -1.97
C ASN A 245 -14.81 4.70 -3.25
N ALA A 246 -13.88 3.79 -3.47
CA ALA A 246 -13.86 2.95 -4.67
C ALA A 246 -15.09 2.03 -4.71
N LEU A 247 -15.44 1.39 -3.59
CA LEU A 247 -16.64 0.53 -3.50
C LEU A 247 -17.95 1.31 -3.72
N ALA A 248 -18.06 2.51 -3.16
CA ALA A 248 -19.23 3.37 -3.39
C ALA A 248 -19.34 3.80 -4.86
N CYS A 249 -18.20 4.09 -5.52
CA CYS A 249 -18.19 4.37 -6.96
C CYS A 249 -18.56 3.14 -7.78
N GLN A 250 -18.11 1.95 -7.40
CA GLN A 250 -18.49 0.68 -8.02
C GLN A 250 -20.02 0.48 -7.94
N GLU A 251 -20.59 0.62 -6.76
CA GLU A 251 -22.04 0.49 -6.56
C GLU A 251 -22.83 1.49 -7.42
N ASP A 252 -22.41 2.74 -7.46
CA ASP A 252 -23.04 3.79 -8.26
C ASP A 252 -22.94 3.51 -9.78
N ILE A 253 -21.79 3.03 -10.26
CA ILE A 253 -21.59 2.67 -11.68
C ILE A 253 -22.51 1.49 -12.06
N LEU A 254 -22.65 0.52 -11.18
CA LEU A 254 -23.48 -0.66 -11.42
C LEU A 254 -24.97 -0.33 -11.37
N SER A 255 -25.39 0.58 -10.48
CA SER A 255 -26.81 0.92 -10.27
C SER A 255 -27.34 1.98 -11.25
N ARG A 256 -26.51 2.91 -11.72
CA ARG A 256 -26.95 4.05 -12.54
C ARG A 256 -26.78 3.81 -14.03
N ARG A 257 -27.81 4.14 -14.79
CA ARG A 257 -27.76 4.09 -16.26
C ARG A 257 -26.96 5.25 -16.89
N ARG A 258 -26.85 6.38 -16.21
CA ARG A 258 -26.17 7.59 -16.74
C ARG A 258 -25.40 8.33 -15.65
N LEU A 259 -24.13 8.58 -15.94
CA LEU A 259 -23.24 9.40 -15.12
C LEU A 259 -22.87 10.67 -15.90
N GLY A 260 -22.77 11.79 -15.22
CA GLY A 260 -22.28 13.04 -15.80
C GLY A 260 -20.77 12.92 -16.13
N THR A 261 -20.28 13.74 -17.05
CA THR A 261 -18.86 13.69 -17.50
C THR A 261 -17.89 13.90 -16.33
N THR A 262 -18.21 14.83 -15.43
CA THR A 262 -17.39 15.11 -14.23
C THR A 262 -17.40 13.92 -13.29
N GLN A 263 -18.55 13.28 -13.06
CA GLN A 263 -18.64 12.06 -12.26
C GLN A 263 -17.81 10.93 -12.83
N GLN A 264 -17.85 10.74 -14.16
CA GLN A 264 -17.05 9.68 -14.81
C GLN A 264 -15.57 9.87 -14.56
N ALA A 265 -15.05 11.10 -14.66
CA ALA A 265 -13.66 11.41 -14.40
C ALA A 265 -13.30 11.17 -12.92
N ASN A 266 -14.16 11.62 -12.00
CA ASN A 266 -13.96 11.44 -10.57
C ASN A 266 -14.01 9.96 -10.16
N TYR A 267 -14.97 9.20 -10.69
CA TYR A 267 -15.11 7.79 -10.39
C TYR A 267 -13.94 6.98 -10.93
N ARG A 268 -13.45 7.32 -12.12
CA ARG A 268 -12.22 6.71 -12.66
C ARG A 268 -11.05 6.90 -11.69
N TRP A 269 -10.84 8.12 -11.22
CA TRP A 269 -9.78 8.41 -10.26
C TRP A 269 -9.96 7.63 -8.96
N MET A 270 -11.16 7.64 -8.38
CA MET A 270 -11.46 6.96 -7.11
C MET A 270 -11.31 5.44 -7.22
N LEU A 271 -11.68 4.84 -8.36
CA LEU A 271 -11.50 3.41 -8.59
C LEU A 271 -10.02 3.01 -8.70
N ILE A 272 -9.18 3.87 -9.28
CA ILE A 272 -7.76 3.60 -9.50
C ILE A 272 -6.94 3.91 -8.24
N GLN A 273 -7.37 4.87 -7.44
CA GLN A 273 -6.62 5.36 -6.27
C GLN A 273 -6.13 4.26 -5.30
N PRO A 274 -6.92 3.23 -4.92
CA PRO A 274 -6.44 2.18 -4.03
C PRO A 274 -5.21 1.44 -4.57
N PHE A 275 -5.14 1.24 -5.88
CA PHE A 275 -4.03 0.50 -6.51
C PHE A 275 -2.74 1.32 -6.58
N MET A 276 -2.86 2.64 -6.63
CA MET A 276 -1.74 3.57 -6.63
C MET A 276 -1.23 3.87 -5.21
N ALA A 277 -2.15 4.15 -4.29
CA ALA A 277 -1.84 4.77 -3.01
C ALA A 277 -1.49 3.78 -1.90
N ILE A 278 -1.90 2.50 -2.02
CA ILE A 278 -1.53 1.47 -1.04
C ILE A 278 -0.09 1.05 -1.31
N ASP A 279 0.82 1.53 -0.49
CA ASP A 279 2.21 1.13 -0.44
C ASP A 279 2.42 -0.09 0.48
N ASP A 280 3.66 -0.49 0.65
CA ASP A 280 4.05 -1.63 1.48
C ASP A 280 3.61 -1.46 2.95
N TYR A 281 3.78 -0.27 3.50
CA TYR A 281 3.39 0.03 4.88
C TYR A 281 1.87 0.04 5.06
N SER A 282 1.15 0.72 4.18
CA SER A 282 -0.31 0.77 4.19
C SER A 282 -0.92 -0.61 3.97
N ALA A 283 -0.32 -1.44 3.10
CA ALA A 283 -0.77 -2.81 2.86
C ALA A 283 -0.62 -3.71 4.11
N ALA A 284 0.41 -3.48 4.94
CA ALA A 284 0.64 -4.26 6.15
C ALA A 284 -0.43 -4.02 7.24
N VAL A 285 -1.13 -2.89 7.20
CA VAL A 285 -2.19 -2.53 8.18
C VAL A 285 -3.61 -2.74 7.66
N LEU A 286 -3.79 -3.37 6.50
CA LEU A 286 -5.10 -3.74 5.98
C LEU A 286 -5.72 -4.88 6.80
N THR A 287 -7.03 -4.78 7.05
CA THR A 287 -7.81 -5.92 7.56
C THR A 287 -7.99 -6.98 6.46
N GLU A 288 -8.29 -8.22 6.85
CA GLU A 288 -8.58 -9.29 5.89
C GLU A 288 -9.75 -8.91 4.96
N GLU A 289 -10.82 -8.36 5.52
CA GLU A 289 -11.96 -7.86 4.74
C GLU A 289 -11.53 -6.82 3.69
N GLN A 290 -10.68 -5.87 4.07
CA GLN A 290 -10.17 -4.85 3.14
C GLN A 290 -9.31 -5.46 2.02
N ARG A 291 -8.54 -6.51 2.32
CA ARG A 291 -7.76 -7.25 1.33
C ARG A 291 -8.65 -7.93 0.32
N GLU A 292 -9.67 -8.66 0.80
CA GLU A 292 -10.65 -9.31 -0.06
C GLU A 292 -11.39 -8.30 -0.94
N GLN A 293 -11.80 -7.17 -0.38
CA GLN A 293 -12.44 -6.08 -1.12
C GLN A 293 -11.54 -5.53 -2.23
N LEU A 294 -10.26 -5.35 -1.97
CA LEU A 294 -9.31 -4.88 -2.97
C LEU A 294 -9.05 -5.90 -4.08
N LEU A 295 -8.97 -7.18 -3.73
CA LEU A 295 -8.82 -8.25 -4.73
C LEU A 295 -10.07 -8.37 -5.60
N ALA A 296 -11.26 -8.30 -5.02
CA ALA A 296 -12.52 -8.29 -5.76
C ALA A 296 -12.62 -7.06 -6.67
N LEU A 297 -12.28 -5.87 -6.15
CA LEU A 297 -12.25 -4.64 -6.95
C LEU A 297 -11.26 -4.74 -8.11
N SER A 298 -10.12 -5.42 -7.94
CA SER A 298 -9.14 -5.62 -9.02
C SER A 298 -9.66 -6.50 -10.16
N ASP A 299 -10.53 -7.47 -9.83
CA ASP A 299 -11.20 -8.29 -10.83
C ASP A 299 -12.28 -7.49 -11.61
N ASP A 300 -13.00 -6.63 -10.91
CA ASP A 300 -14.11 -5.86 -11.48
C ASP A 300 -13.65 -4.59 -12.22
N LEU A 301 -12.47 -4.07 -11.89
CA LEU A 301 -12.00 -2.77 -12.40
C LEU A 301 -12.03 -2.66 -13.93
N PRO A 302 -11.60 -3.67 -14.73
CA PRO A 302 -11.66 -3.58 -16.18
C PRO A 302 -13.07 -3.30 -16.70
N GLY A 303 -14.06 -4.07 -16.21
CA GLY A 303 -15.45 -3.91 -16.59
C GLY A 303 -16.06 -2.57 -16.12
N LEU A 304 -15.65 -2.06 -14.96
CA LEU A 304 -16.07 -0.76 -14.45
C LEU A 304 -15.51 0.38 -15.30
N LEU A 305 -14.23 0.32 -15.67
CA LEU A 305 -13.61 1.31 -16.54
C LEU A 305 -14.22 1.30 -17.93
N GLU A 306 -14.50 0.12 -18.49
CA GLU A 306 -15.19 -0.01 -19.76
C GLU A 306 -16.59 0.62 -19.72
N ARG A 307 -17.37 0.42 -18.65
CA ARG A 307 -18.67 1.08 -18.45
C ARG A 307 -18.56 2.59 -18.36
N LEU A 308 -17.48 3.12 -17.77
CA LEU A 308 -17.22 4.56 -17.74
C LEU A 308 -16.82 5.09 -19.13
N ASP A 309 -16.15 4.29 -19.95
CA ASP A 309 -15.67 4.64 -21.28
C ASP A 309 -16.69 4.37 -22.40
N ALA A 310 -17.66 3.49 -22.21
CA ALA A 310 -18.62 3.05 -23.22
C ALA A 310 -19.39 4.19 -23.92
N ARG A 311 -19.21 5.42 -23.46
CA ARG A 311 -19.79 6.66 -24.05
C ARG A 311 -18.83 7.48 -24.88
N LYS A 312 -17.53 7.25 -24.78
CA LYS A 312 -16.53 7.79 -25.72
C LYS A 312 -16.30 6.70 -26.77
N HIS A 313 -16.71 6.97 -28.00
CA HIS A 313 -16.43 6.12 -29.17
C HIS A 313 -14.91 6.08 -29.48
N VAL A 314 -14.07 5.85 -28.50
CA VAL A 314 -12.65 5.56 -28.70
C VAL A 314 -12.51 4.05 -28.60
N ARG A 315 -12.72 3.38 -29.71
CA ARG A 315 -12.26 2.02 -29.96
C ARG A 315 -10.74 2.04 -30.17
N ASP A 316 -9.99 2.28 -29.15
CA ASP A 316 -8.58 1.82 -29.15
C ASP A 316 -8.58 0.33 -28.79
N LYS A 317 -8.76 -0.47 -29.84
CA LYS A 317 -8.74 -1.95 -29.75
C LYS A 317 -7.34 -2.52 -29.45
N GLU A 318 -6.29 -1.69 -29.39
CA GLU A 318 -4.92 -2.17 -29.34
C GLU A 318 -4.25 -2.07 -27.99
N ASN A 319 -4.78 -1.30 -27.05
CA ASN A 319 -4.23 -1.23 -25.70
C ASN A 319 -5.24 -1.77 -24.69
N ASN A 320 -5.02 -2.97 -24.23
CA ASN A 320 -5.75 -3.50 -23.07
C ASN A 320 -5.40 -2.65 -21.84
N LEU A 321 -6.28 -1.71 -21.50
CA LEU A 321 -6.09 -0.77 -20.38
C LEU A 321 -5.69 -1.49 -19.08
N THR A 322 -6.21 -2.69 -18.87
CA THR A 322 -5.88 -3.52 -17.71
C THR A 322 -4.43 -3.96 -17.71
N GLU A 323 -3.88 -4.36 -18.86
CA GLU A 323 -2.47 -4.75 -18.96
C GLU A 323 -1.57 -3.55 -18.70
N VAL A 324 -1.88 -2.41 -19.30
CA VAL A 324 -1.13 -1.16 -19.08
C VAL A 324 -1.17 -0.74 -17.61
N LEU A 325 -2.33 -0.80 -16.97
CA LEU A 325 -2.46 -0.49 -15.56
C LEU A 325 -1.71 -1.49 -14.67
N SER A 326 -1.80 -2.78 -14.98
CA SER A 326 -1.10 -3.82 -14.22
C SER A 326 0.41 -3.65 -14.30
N GLU A 327 0.94 -3.41 -15.49
CA GLU A 327 2.37 -3.14 -15.69
C GLU A 327 2.80 -1.87 -14.95
N TYR A 328 2.02 -0.78 -15.08
CA TYR A 328 2.29 0.49 -14.41
C TYR A 328 2.33 0.32 -12.88
N PHE A 329 1.31 -0.32 -12.31
CA PHE A 329 1.23 -0.52 -10.86
C PHE A 329 2.33 -1.43 -10.34
N LEU A 330 2.64 -2.52 -11.04
CA LEU A 330 3.74 -3.41 -10.67
C LEU A 330 5.09 -2.70 -10.72
N LYS A 331 5.34 -1.95 -11.79
CA LYS A 331 6.58 -1.18 -11.96
C LYS A 331 6.72 -0.10 -10.89
N SER A 332 5.65 0.65 -10.63
CA SER A 332 5.62 1.68 -9.60
C SER A 332 5.88 1.09 -8.22
N TYR A 333 5.23 -0.04 -7.90
CA TYR A 333 5.40 -0.70 -6.60
C TYR A 333 6.81 -1.26 -6.43
N LEU A 334 7.33 -1.99 -7.42
CA LEU A 334 8.71 -2.48 -7.39
C LEU A 334 9.72 -1.35 -7.21
N SER A 335 9.54 -0.23 -7.92
CA SER A 335 10.41 0.94 -7.78
C SER A 335 10.34 1.58 -6.38
N SER A 336 9.22 1.42 -5.68
CA SER A 336 9.05 1.99 -4.33
C SER A 336 9.66 1.13 -3.22
N ILE A 337 9.73 -0.20 -3.40
CA ILE A 337 10.19 -1.13 -2.37
C ILE A 337 11.63 -1.63 -2.59
N LEU A 338 12.08 -1.77 -3.82
CA LEU A 338 13.45 -2.22 -4.17
C LEU A 338 14.45 -1.08 -4.14
#